data_353fe7da99cb71184e495b2d175dc6fe
#
_entry.id   353fe7da99cb71184e495b2d175dc6fe
#
_cell.length_a   1.000
_cell.length_b   1.000
_cell.length_c   1.000
_cell.angle_alpha   90.00
_cell.angle_beta   90.00
_cell.angle_gamma   90.00
#
_symmetry.space_group_name_H-M   'P 1'
#
loop_
_entity.id
_entity.type
_entity.pdbx_description
1 polymer ?
#
loop_
_entity_poly.entity_id
_entity_poly.type
_entity_poly.pdbx_seq_one_letter_code
_entity_poly.pdbx_strand_id
1 'polypeptide(L)'
;LGDVYKRQVLRRLRDRTKPFGGVQLLLIGDLQQLAPVVREEERHLLEGRYKSLFFFDSVALQQLPYETVELNEVFRQKDVDFLGMLNAIRENRADKTVLDKLNSRCIPGFNPGDDEGYIRLTTHNGIANDINRQKLDELPSQPHVFECHIEGKFPETSYPADPELTLKVGAQVMFIKNDTGMDRAYYNGMIGQVVAIDEEYGVAVRPQEGGEIIQVQPVDWDNISYTVNPETKEIVERKEGTFTQYPLKLAWAVTIHKSQGLTFDRAIIDVKRSFAHGQTYVALSRCRTLQGLVLVSPVSPSSIINDTSVHRFYNDHNCDDIDEAHLD
;
A
#
# COMPACT_ATOMS: atom_id res chain seq x y z
N LEU A 1 8.64 14.15 7.70
CA LEU A 1 8.24 15.54 8.07
C LEU A 1 6.96 15.56 8.92
N GLY A 2 5.93 14.79 8.62
CA GLY A 2 4.69 14.72 9.41
C GLY A 2 4.93 14.38 10.88
N ASP A 3 5.83 13.44 11.16
CA ASP A 3 6.09 12.99 12.53
C ASP A 3 6.92 13.99 13.34
N VAL A 4 7.81 14.75 12.70
CA VAL A 4 8.52 15.85 13.34
C VAL A 4 7.52 16.94 13.76
N TYR A 5 6.57 17.26 12.90
CA TYR A 5 5.53 18.23 13.20
C TYR A 5 4.61 17.75 14.33
N LYS A 6 4.11 16.51 14.27
CA LYS A 6 3.29 15.91 15.33
C LYS A 6 4.02 15.93 16.68
N ARG A 7 5.29 15.54 16.71
CA ARG A 7 6.13 15.60 17.92
C ARG A 7 6.22 17.02 18.48
N GLN A 8 6.44 18.02 17.64
CA GLN A 8 6.53 19.42 18.08
C GLN A 8 5.20 19.94 18.63
N VAL A 9 4.09 19.61 17.98
CA VAL A 9 2.75 19.99 18.42
C VAL A 9 2.43 19.35 19.78
N LEU A 10 2.65 18.05 19.93
CA LEU A 10 2.43 17.35 21.20
C LEU A 10 3.25 17.96 22.34
N ARG A 11 4.53 18.28 22.11
CA ARG A 11 5.37 18.96 23.10
C ARG A 11 4.88 20.35 23.45
N ARG A 12 4.36 21.11 22.49
CA ARG A 12 3.82 22.46 22.73
C ARG A 12 2.53 22.45 23.50
N LEU A 13 1.66 21.48 23.21
CA LEU A 13 0.32 21.40 23.80
C LEU A 13 0.30 20.72 25.17
N ARG A 14 1.26 19.82 25.46
CA ARG A 14 1.30 19.05 26.71
C ARG A 14 2.52 19.40 27.56
N ASP A 15 3.65 18.73 27.32
CA ASP A 15 4.86 18.90 28.12
C ASP A 15 6.10 19.06 27.21
N ARG A 16 6.69 20.25 27.23
CA ARG A 16 7.87 20.57 26.41
C ARG A 16 9.13 19.81 26.82
N THR A 17 9.18 19.33 28.05
CA THR A 17 10.35 18.64 28.61
C THR A 17 10.37 17.15 28.24
N LYS A 18 9.21 16.58 27.93
CA LYS A 18 9.08 15.15 27.62
C LYS A 18 9.07 14.89 26.11
N PRO A 19 9.71 13.81 25.63
CA PRO A 19 9.52 13.35 24.27
C PRO A 19 8.04 13.16 23.97
N PHE A 20 7.58 13.57 22.78
CA PHE A 20 6.18 13.51 22.36
C PHE A 20 5.17 14.12 23.36
N GLY A 21 5.62 15.03 24.25
CA GLY A 21 4.76 15.63 25.27
C GLY A 21 4.32 14.67 26.37
N GLY A 22 4.97 13.52 26.54
CA GLY A 22 4.59 12.49 27.49
C GLY A 22 3.38 11.65 27.07
N VAL A 23 2.99 11.68 25.80
CA VAL A 23 1.92 10.82 25.24
C VAL A 23 2.46 9.43 24.99
N GLN A 24 1.70 8.40 25.32
CA GLN A 24 1.98 7.02 24.92
C GLN A 24 1.88 6.90 23.39
N LEU A 25 2.89 6.27 22.78
CA LEU A 25 2.93 6.01 21.35
C LEU A 25 2.75 4.52 21.09
N LEU A 26 1.88 4.19 20.16
CA LEU A 26 1.79 2.86 19.57
C LEU A 26 2.28 2.97 18.12
N LEU A 27 3.37 2.27 17.79
CA LEU A 27 3.93 2.18 16.45
C LEU A 27 3.60 0.80 15.89
N ILE A 28 2.88 0.77 14.76
CA ILE A 28 2.46 -0.48 14.13
C ILE A 28 3.05 -0.51 12.72
N GLY A 29 3.68 -1.63 12.35
CA GLY A 29 4.27 -1.77 11.02
C GLY A 29 5.01 -3.09 10.85
N ASP A 30 5.64 -3.26 9.70
CA ASP A 30 6.50 -4.39 9.37
C ASP A 30 7.79 -3.84 8.75
N LEU A 31 8.88 -3.96 9.49
CA LEU A 31 10.20 -3.46 9.07
C LEU A 31 10.80 -4.23 7.90
N GLN A 32 10.31 -5.43 7.62
CA GLN A 32 10.74 -6.25 6.48
C GLN A 32 9.99 -5.90 5.19
N GLN A 33 8.97 -5.04 5.28
CA GLN A 33 8.32 -4.45 4.11
C GLN A 33 9.13 -3.24 3.58
N LEU A 34 8.50 -2.44 2.73
CA LEU A 34 9.17 -1.31 2.10
C LEU A 34 9.70 -0.30 3.12
N ALA A 35 10.94 0.10 2.91
CA ALA A 35 11.57 1.15 3.70
C ALA A 35 10.85 2.51 3.53
N PRO A 36 10.99 3.44 4.50
CA PRO A 36 10.50 4.80 4.36
C PRO A 36 11.06 5.48 3.12
N VAL A 37 10.19 6.12 2.33
CA VAL A 37 10.62 6.85 1.14
C VAL A 37 11.04 8.27 1.55
N VAL A 38 12.30 8.60 1.29
CA VAL A 38 12.84 9.96 1.47
C VAL A 38 13.17 10.52 0.10
N ARG A 39 12.69 11.74 -0.16
CA ARG A 39 13.02 12.44 -1.40
C ARG A 39 14.51 12.72 -1.46
N GLU A 40 15.12 12.65 -2.65
CA GLU A 40 16.56 12.88 -2.84
C GLU A 40 16.97 14.26 -2.32
N GLU A 41 16.12 15.26 -2.50
CA GLU A 41 16.31 16.62 -2.02
C GLU A 41 16.38 16.74 -0.48
N GLU A 42 15.73 15.81 0.23
CA GLU A 42 15.67 15.78 1.70
C GLU A 42 16.72 14.86 2.33
N ARG A 43 17.30 13.94 1.54
CA ARG A 43 18.23 12.92 2.01
C ARG A 43 19.43 13.55 2.74
N HIS A 44 20.01 14.60 2.17
CA HIS A 44 21.15 15.31 2.78
C HIS A 44 20.85 15.94 4.15
N LEU A 45 19.58 16.20 4.47
CA LEU A 45 19.16 16.74 5.78
C LEU A 45 19.17 15.65 6.87
N LEU A 46 19.05 14.40 6.47
CA LEU A 46 18.98 13.24 7.37
C LEU A 46 20.32 12.52 7.47
N GLU A 47 21.10 12.49 6.41
CA GLU A 47 22.45 11.92 6.37
C GLU A 47 23.36 12.63 7.38
N GLY A 48 24.08 11.85 8.15
CA GLY A 48 24.97 12.34 9.21
C GLY A 48 24.26 12.70 10.54
N ARG A 49 22.92 12.78 10.55
CA ARG A 49 22.14 12.99 11.79
C ARG A 49 21.57 11.69 12.35
N TYR A 50 21.21 10.77 11.47
CA TYR A 50 20.59 9.49 11.82
C TYR A 50 21.41 8.34 11.23
N LYS A 51 21.47 7.22 11.92
CA LYS A 51 22.19 6.02 11.46
C LYS A 51 21.47 5.32 10.31
N SER A 52 20.14 5.40 10.29
CA SER A 52 19.28 4.91 9.23
C SER A 52 18.04 5.79 9.09
N LEU A 53 17.23 5.52 8.07
CA LEU A 53 15.96 6.22 7.82
C LEU A 53 14.78 5.59 8.59
N PHE A 54 15.01 4.53 9.33
CA PHE A 54 13.98 3.88 10.11
C PHE A 54 13.69 4.60 11.43
N PHE A 55 12.49 4.45 11.94
CA PHE A 55 12.00 5.12 13.14
C PHE A 55 12.85 4.83 14.37
N PHE A 56 13.38 3.62 14.49
CA PHE A 56 14.17 3.18 15.65
C PHE A 56 15.50 3.91 15.80
N ASP A 57 16.04 4.47 14.72
CA ASP A 57 17.25 5.32 14.78
C ASP A 57 16.91 6.80 15.04
N SER A 58 15.63 7.15 15.29
CA SER A 58 15.27 8.54 15.63
C SER A 58 15.74 8.92 17.01
N VAL A 59 16.40 10.08 17.13
CA VAL A 59 16.92 10.60 18.42
C VAL A 59 15.80 10.73 19.47
N ALA A 60 14.57 11.00 19.05
CA ALA A 60 13.45 11.16 19.95
C ALA A 60 13.01 9.82 20.57
N LEU A 61 13.03 8.74 19.78
CA LEU A 61 12.64 7.42 20.26
C LEU A 61 13.74 6.79 21.13
N GLN A 62 15.00 7.01 20.80
CA GLN A 62 16.14 6.54 21.61
C GLN A 62 16.16 7.12 23.05
N GLN A 63 15.38 8.18 23.31
CA GLN A 63 15.21 8.78 24.63
C GLN A 63 14.06 8.16 25.44
N LEU A 64 13.34 7.19 24.87
CA LEU A 64 12.18 6.55 25.49
C LEU A 64 12.47 5.06 25.68
N PRO A 65 12.12 4.49 26.83
CA PRO A 65 11.94 3.05 26.92
C PRO A 65 10.73 2.68 26.05
N TYR A 66 10.84 1.61 25.28
CA TYR A 66 9.73 1.03 24.52
C TYR A 66 9.83 -0.49 24.52
N GLU A 67 8.70 -1.13 24.43
CA GLU A 67 8.58 -2.58 24.30
C GLU A 67 8.29 -2.90 22.85
N THR A 68 8.82 -4.01 22.35
CA THR A 68 8.59 -4.51 21.00
C THR A 68 7.82 -5.81 21.09
N VAL A 69 6.69 -5.83 20.40
CA VAL A 69 5.81 -7.00 20.32
C VAL A 69 5.79 -7.48 18.88
N GLU A 70 6.11 -8.73 18.64
CA GLU A 70 6.01 -9.36 17.32
C GLU A 70 4.72 -10.18 17.21
N LEU A 71 3.92 -9.90 16.17
CA LEU A 71 2.72 -10.68 15.85
C LEU A 71 3.12 -11.83 14.92
N ASN A 72 2.92 -13.07 15.36
CA ASN A 72 3.38 -14.26 14.65
C ASN A 72 2.30 -14.93 13.80
N GLU A 73 1.01 -14.66 14.05
CA GLU A 73 -0.09 -15.28 13.31
C GLU A 73 -0.36 -14.57 11.98
N VAL A 74 -0.42 -15.34 10.90
CA VAL A 74 -0.65 -14.84 9.53
C VAL A 74 -1.99 -15.28 9.01
N PHE A 75 -2.87 -14.32 8.70
CA PHE A 75 -4.24 -14.57 8.22
C PHE A 75 -4.37 -14.53 6.69
N ARG A 76 -3.44 -13.90 5.98
CA ARG A 76 -3.53 -13.71 4.52
C ARG A 76 -3.30 -15.00 3.75
N GLN A 77 -2.24 -15.74 4.07
CA GLN A 77 -1.87 -16.99 3.43
C GLN A 77 -2.27 -18.17 4.33
N LYS A 78 -2.99 -19.14 3.75
CA LYS A 78 -3.36 -20.40 4.41
C LYS A 78 -2.45 -21.56 3.99
N ASP A 79 -1.69 -21.40 2.90
CA ASP A 79 -0.74 -22.38 2.39
C ASP A 79 0.57 -22.27 3.18
N VAL A 80 0.81 -23.25 4.04
CA VAL A 80 1.97 -23.29 4.94
C VAL A 80 3.30 -23.31 4.18
N ASP A 81 3.34 -24.03 3.04
CA ASP A 81 4.54 -24.11 2.20
C ASP A 81 4.85 -22.75 1.58
N PHE A 82 3.83 -22.07 1.04
CA PHE A 82 4.00 -20.72 0.48
C PHE A 82 4.38 -19.71 1.55
N LEU A 83 3.75 -19.78 2.72
CA LEU A 83 4.11 -18.93 3.86
C LEU A 83 5.57 -19.14 4.29
N GLY A 84 6.02 -20.40 4.34
CA GLY A 84 7.42 -20.73 4.63
C GLY A 84 8.41 -20.10 3.63
N MET A 85 8.06 -20.13 2.33
CA MET A 85 8.86 -19.47 1.29
C MET A 85 8.89 -17.94 1.45
N LEU A 86 7.74 -17.32 1.76
CA LEU A 86 7.65 -15.88 2.02
C LEU A 86 8.49 -15.45 3.22
N ASN A 87 8.45 -16.21 4.31
CA ASN A 87 9.26 -15.95 5.49
C ASN A 87 10.77 -16.11 5.19
N ALA A 88 11.16 -17.11 4.40
CA ALA A 88 12.55 -17.27 3.97
C ALA A 88 13.05 -16.05 3.15
N ILE A 89 12.21 -15.49 2.27
CA ILE A 89 12.52 -14.25 1.55
C ILE A 89 12.59 -13.06 2.51
N ARG A 90 11.60 -12.93 3.40
CA ARG A 90 11.50 -11.86 4.41
C ARG A 90 12.75 -11.77 5.26
N GLU A 91 13.24 -12.91 5.73
CA GLU A 91 14.36 -13.00 6.66
C GLU A 91 15.73 -13.18 5.96
N ASN A 92 15.76 -13.04 4.64
CA ASN A 92 16.96 -13.23 3.81
C ASN A 92 17.62 -14.62 4.02
N ARG A 93 16.80 -15.66 4.21
CA ARG A 93 17.21 -17.07 4.40
C ARG A 93 16.86 -17.96 3.22
N ALA A 94 16.41 -17.35 2.09
CA ALA A 94 15.98 -18.11 0.93
C ALA A 94 17.16 -18.87 0.32
N ASP A 95 17.14 -20.17 0.44
CA ASP A 95 18.08 -21.08 -0.18
C ASP A 95 17.69 -21.43 -1.63
N LYS A 96 18.51 -22.24 -2.28
CA LYS A 96 18.24 -22.67 -3.65
C LYS A 96 16.90 -23.41 -3.76
N THR A 97 16.52 -24.20 -2.76
CA THR A 97 15.28 -24.99 -2.77
C THR A 97 14.05 -24.06 -2.76
N VAL A 98 14.07 -23.04 -1.93
CA VAL A 98 13.01 -22.01 -1.87
C VAL A 98 12.92 -21.26 -3.19
N LEU A 99 14.06 -20.83 -3.74
CA LEU A 99 14.11 -20.11 -5.02
C LEU A 99 13.63 -20.99 -6.18
N ASP A 100 14.02 -22.25 -6.25
CA ASP A 100 13.59 -23.16 -7.32
C ASP A 100 12.06 -23.41 -7.24
N LYS A 101 11.48 -23.55 -6.05
CA LYS A 101 10.03 -23.69 -5.86
C LYS A 101 9.29 -22.43 -6.31
N LEU A 102 9.73 -21.22 -5.90
CA LEU A 102 9.14 -19.96 -6.35
C LEU A 102 9.29 -19.79 -7.85
N ASN A 103 10.46 -20.11 -8.41
CA ASN A 103 10.76 -19.97 -9.83
C ASN A 103 10.03 -21.00 -10.70
N SER A 104 9.45 -22.07 -10.13
CA SER A 104 8.53 -22.95 -10.86
C SER A 104 7.30 -22.18 -11.37
N ARG A 105 7.00 -21.00 -10.78
CA ARG A 105 5.94 -20.09 -11.22
C ARG A 105 6.40 -19.09 -12.28
N CYS A 106 7.65 -19.17 -12.75
CA CYS A 106 8.15 -18.33 -13.81
C CYS A 106 7.63 -18.82 -15.17
N ILE A 107 6.75 -18.04 -15.80
CA ILE A 107 6.13 -18.35 -17.08
C ILE A 107 6.47 -17.18 -18.04
N PRO A 108 7.57 -17.26 -18.79
CA PRO A 108 7.95 -16.21 -19.72
C PRO A 108 6.86 -15.99 -20.77
N GLY A 109 6.54 -14.71 -21.04
CA GLY A 109 5.54 -14.35 -22.04
C GLY A 109 4.10 -14.65 -21.64
N PHE A 110 3.84 -14.92 -20.36
CA PHE A 110 2.48 -15.11 -19.87
C PHE A 110 1.61 -13.87 -20.13
N ASN A 111 0.54 -14.08 -20.88
CA ASN A 111 -0.44 -13.05 -21.21
C ASN A 111 -1.84 -13.59 -20.98
N PRO A 112 -2.44 -13.32 -19.80
CA PRO A 112 -3.77 -13.81 -19.47
C PRO A 112 -4.85 -13.10 -20.28
N GLY A 113 -6.01 -13.73 -20.42
CA GLY A 113 -7.22 -13.07 -20.88
C GLY A 113 -7.67 -11.97 -19.92
N ASP A 114 -8.37 -10.97 -20.42
CA ASP A 114 -8.83 -9.82 -19.62
C ASP A 114 -9.88 -10.22 -18.57
N ASP A 115 -10.53 -11.36 -18.74
CA ASP A 115 -11.52 -11.96 -17.83
C ASP A 115 -10.89 -12.80 -16.70
N GLU A 116 -9.59 -13.11 -16.81
CA GLU A 116 -8.90 -13.92 -15.80
C GLU A 116 -8.54 -13.14 -14.53
N GLY A 117 -8.61 -11.79 -14.55
CA GLY A 117 -8.44 -10.92 -13.41
C GLY A 117 -7.04 -10.90 -12.80
N TYR A 118 -6.01 -11.14 -13.61
CA TYR A 118 -4.63 -10.94 -13.15
C TYR A 118 -4.32 -9.45 -13.02
N ILE A 119 -3.62 -9.11 -11.92
CA ILE A 119 -3.02 -7.79 -11.77
C ILE A 119 -1.50 -7.88 -11.90
N ARG A 120 -0.90 -6.97 -12.67
CA ARG A 120 0.56 -6.92 -12.80
C ARG A 120 1.16 -5.98 -11.76
N LEU A 121 2.09 -6.49 -10.97
CA LEU A 121 2.85 -5.71 -10.00
C LEU A 121 4.18 -5.30 -10.60
N THR A 122 4.43 -3.99 -10.67
CA THR A 122 5.63 -3.40 -11.26
C THR A 122 6.41 -2.58 -10.26
N THR A 123 7.68 -2.33 -10.54
CA THR A 123 8.56 -1.52 -9.68
C THR A 123 8.38 0.00 -9.88
N HIS A 124 7.88 0.43 -11.05
CA HIS A 124 7.83 1.84 -11.46
C HIS A 124 6.44 2.26 -11.95
N ASN A 125 6.00 3.47 -11.57
CA ASN A 125 4.70 4.02 -11.98
C ASN A 125 4.55 4.13 -13.51
N GLY A 126 5.60 4.55 -14.23
CA GLY A 126 5.56 4.67 -15.69
C GLY A 126 5.18 3.36 -16.36
N ILE A 127 5.80 2.24 -15.95
CA ILE A 127 5.49 0.91 -16.49
C ILE A 127 4.02 0.53 -16.22
N ALA A 128 3.52 0.78 -15.01
CA ALA A 128 2.12 0.48 -14.68
C ALA A 128 1.16 1.32 -15.52
N ASN A 129 1.44 2.62 -15.67
CA ASN A 129 0.61 3.53 -16.46
C ASN A 129 0.59 3.15 -17.96
N ASP A 130 1.75 2.78 -18.53
CA ASP A 130 1.85 2.36 -19.93
C ASP A 130 1.04 1.09 -20.18
N ILE A 131 1.12 0.09 -19.28
CA ILE A 131 0.34 -1.15 -19.38
C ILE A 131 -1.16 -0.83 -19.29
N ASN A 132 -1.59 -0.02 -18.33
CA ASN A 132 -2.98 0.33 -18.13
C ASN A 132 -3.54 1.09 -19.36
N ARG A 133 -2.77 2.02 -19.92
CA ARG A 133 -3.16 2.77 -21.12
C ARG A 133 -3.28 1.84 -22.31
N GLN A 134 -2.26 1.02 -22.57
CA GLN A 134 -2.28 0.06 -23.67
C GLN A 134 -3.52 -0.85 -23.58
N LYS A 135 -3.78 -1.43 -22.42
CA LYS A 135 -4.93 -2.31 -22.20
C LYS A 135 -6.26 -1.59 -22.39
N LEU A 136 -6.37 -0.35 -21.93
CA LEU A 136 -7.56 0.46 -22.16
C LEU A 136 -7.77 0.74 -23.65
N ASP A 137 -6.69 1.05 -24.38
CA ASP A 137 -6.76 1.34 -25.82
C ASP A 137 -7.17 0.10 -26.64
N GLU A 138 -6.77 -1.12 -26.23
CA GLU A 138 -7.14 -2.38 -26.86
C GLU A 138 -8.63 -2.70 -26.73
N LEU A 139 -9.36 -2.10 -25.77
CA LEU A 139 -10.80 -2.32 -25.63
C LEU A 139 -11.59 -1.63 -26.75
N PRO A 140 -12.54 -2.35 -27.39
CA PRO A 140 -13.29 -1.82 -28.56
C PRO A 140 -14.39 -0.82 -28.18
N SER A 141 -14.76 -0.75 -26.91
CA SER A 141 -15.83 0.13 -26.44
C SER A 141 -15.41 1.61 -26.43
N GLN A 142 -16.40 2.49 -26.46
CA GLN A 142 -16.20 3.95 -26.44
C GLN A 142 -15.58 4.37 -25.08
N PRO A 143 -14.61 5.32 -25.08
CA PRO A 143 -14.09 5.89 -23.85
C PRO A 143 -15.08 6.89 -23.25
N HIS A 144 -15.21 6.85 -21.93
CA HIS A 144 -15.90 7.84 -21.11
C HIS A 144 -14.89 8.52 -20.20
N VAL A 145 -14.88 9.85 -20.21
CA VAL A 145 -13.96 10.67 -19.42
C VAL A 145 -14.73 11.32 -18.28
N PHE A 146 -14.28 11.11 -17.07
CA PHE A 146 -14.86 11.67 -15.85
C PHE A 146 -13.88 12.66 -15.24
N GLU A 147 -14.24 13.94 -15.27
CA GLU A 147 -13.48 15.00 -14.63
C GLU A 147 -13.83 15.07 -13.14
N CYS A 148 -12.82 15.27 -12.28
CA CYS A 148 -13.05 15.49 -10.88
C CYS A 148 -13.72 16.85 -10.63
N HIS A 149 -14.50 16.95 -9.57
CA HIS A 149 -15.00 18.22 -9.08
C HIS A 149 -14.23 18.62 -7.80
N ILE A 150 -13.75 19.89 -7.76
CA ILE A 150 -13.00 20.40 -6.63
C ILE A 150 -13.69 21.63 -6.06
N GLU A 151 -14.00 21.56 -4.77
CA GLU A 151 -14.50 22.70 -4.00
C GLU A 151 -13.43 23.15 -3.00
N GLY A 152 -13.23 24.47 -2.88
CA GLY A 152 -12.28 25.05 -1.92
C GLY A 152 -10.80 24.78 -2.28
N LYS A 153 -9.97 24.47 -1.27
CA LYS A 153 -8.54 24.20 -1.44
C LYS A 153 -8.24 22.71 -1.36
N PHE A 154 -7.82 22.13 -2.47
CA PHE A 154 -7.31 20.76 -2.50
C PHE A 154 -6.01 20.74 -3.33
N PRO A 155 -4.82 20.54 -2.72
CA PRO A 155 -3.55 20.55 -3.44
C PRO A 155 -3.46 19.38 -4.42
N GLU A 156 -3.00 19.62 -5.65
CA GLU A 156 -2.83 18.58 -6.68
C GLU A 156 -1.95 17.43 -6.22
N THR A 157 -0.92 17.72 -5.42
CA THR A 157 -0.01 16.70 -4.85
C THR A 157 -0.69 15.74 -3.87
N SER A 158 -1.93 16.06 -3.46
CA SER A 158 -2.73 15.29 -2.49
C SER A 158 -3.95 14.64 -3.13
N TYR A 159 -4.11 14.69 -4.46
CA TYR A 159 -5.24 14.07 -5.14
C TYR A 159 -5.31 12.57 -4.84
N PRO A 160 -6.45 12.08 -4.35
CA PRO A 160 -6.63 10.68 -3.99
C PRO A 160 -6.91 9.79 -5.20
N ALA A 161 -7.39 10.37 -6.30
CA ALA A 161 -7.74 9.72 -7.55
C ALA A 161 -7.22 10.53 -8.74
N ASP A 162 -7.28 9.94 -9.92
CA ASP A 162 -6.94 10.64 -11.17
C ASP A 162 -7.96 11.75 -11.42
N PRO A 163 -7.52 13.01 -11.65
CA PRO A 163 -8.42 14.14 -11.86
C PRO A 163 -9.23 13.98 -13.15
N GLU A 164 -8.68 13.30 -14.13
CA GLU A 164 -9.33 12.92 -15.39
C GLU A 164 -9.30 11.40 -15.52
N LEU A 165 -10.37 10.74 -15.11
CA LEU A 165 -10.50 9.29 -15.13
C LEU A 165 -11.15 8.83 -16.43
N THR A 166 -10.37 8.15 -17.29
CA THR A 166 -10.92 7.55 -18.53
C THR A 166 -11.21 6.08 -18.28
N LEU A 167 -12.46 5.69 -18.52
CA LEU A 167 -12.94 4.31 -18.45
C LEU A 167 -13.60 3.86 -19.75
N LYS A 168 -13.60 2.55 -19.98
CA LYS A 168 -14.35 1.87 -21.04
C LYS A 168 -15.08 0.67 -20.45
N VAL A 169 -16.20 0.28 -21.06
CA VAL A 169 -16.81 -1.03 -20.75
C VAL A 169 -15.81 -2.13 -21.06
N GLY A 170 -15.62 -3.07 -20.13
CA GLY A 170 -14.59 -4.10 -20.16
C GLY A 170 -13.32 -3.74 -19.38
N ALA A 171 -13.14 -2.49 -18.96
CA ALA A 171 -11.96 -2.08 -18.23
C ALA A 171 -11.83 -2.78 -16.86
N GLN A 172 -10.64 -3.31 -16.57
CA GLN A 172 -10.31 -3.79 -15.24
C GLN A 172 -9.98 -2.61 -14.33
N VAL A 173 -10.71 -2.52 -13.23
CA VAL A 173 -10.61 -1.42 -12.27
C VAL A 173 -10.37 -1.94 -10.85
N MET A 174 -9.83 -1.06 -10.01
CA MET A 174 -9.69 -1.27 -8.58
C MET A 174 -10.38 -0.14 -7.83
N PHE A 175 -11.12 -0.50 -6.79
CA PHE A 175 -11.63 0.47 -5.84
C PHE A 175 -10.49 1.04 -4.99
N ILE A 176 -10.48 2.36 -4.81
CA ILE A 176 -9.42 3.08 -4.07
C ILE A 176 -9.91 3.68 -2.76
N LYS A 177 -11.13 3.35 -2.36
CA LYS A 177 -11.76 3.78 -1.10
C LYS A 177 -12.65 2.67 -0.58
N ASN A 178 -12.85 2.61 0.73
CA ASN A 178 -13.87 1.73 1.32
C ASN A 178 -15.24 2.37 1.16
N ASP A 179 -16.23 1.55 0.83
CA ASP A 179 -17.61 1.99 0.86
C ASP A 179 -18.02 2.30 2.31
N THR A 180 -18.57 3.49 2.50
CA THR A 180 -19.09 3.97 3.78
C THR A 180 -20.62 3.83 3.88
N GLY A 181 -21.27 3.32 2.83
CA GLY A 181 -22.70 3.01 2.82
C GLY A 181 -23.07 1.85 3.77
N MET A 182 -24.36 1.64 3.96
CA MET A 182 -24.86 0.57 4.84
C MET A 182 -24.47 -0.82 4.32
N ASP A 183 -24.44 -1.00 3.02
CA ASP A 183 -24.20 -2.31 2.39
C ASP A 183 -22.71 -2.69 2.32
N ARG A 184 -21.81 -1.70 2.48
CA ARG A 184 -20.35 -1.89 2.36
C ARG A 184 -19.99 -2.73 1.14
N ALA A 185 -20.57 -2.38 -0.01
CA ALA A 185 -20.53 -3.17 -1.24
C ALA A 185 -19.10 -3.34 -1.78
N TYR A 186 -18.16 -2.45 -1.47
CA TYR A 186 -16.78 -2.53 -1.91
C TYR A 186 -15.80 -2.05 -0.85
N TYR A 187 -14.55 -2.47 -1.02
CA TYR A 187 -13.42 -2.09 -0.16
C TYR A 187 -12.21 -1.66 -0.99
N ASN A 188 -11.32 -0.90 -0.39
CA ASN A 188 -10.08 -0.46 -1.03
C ASN A 188 -9.20 -1.66 -1.44
N GLY A 189 -8.89 -1.74 -2.72
CA GLY A 189 -8.13 -2.85 -3.31
C GLY A 189 -8.99 -3.92 -3.98
N MET A 190 -10.32 -3.89 -3.85
CA MET A 190 -11.22 -4.79 -4.58
C MET A 190 -11.05 -4.57 -6.08
N ILE A 191 -10.87 -5.66 -6.83
CA ILE A 191 -10.76 -5.66 -8.29
C ILE A 191 -12.13 -5.98 -8.89
N GLY A 192 -12.46 -5.33 -10.00
CA GLY A 192 -13.66 -5.60 -10.77
C GLY A 192 -13.50 -5.21 -12.23
N GLN A 193 -14.52 -5.53 -13.01
CA GLN A 193 -14.61 -5.18 -14.42
C GLN A 193 -15.79 -4.23 -14.63
N VAL A 194 -15.57 -3.15 -15.37
CA VAL A 194 -16.64 -2.24 -15.79
C VAL A 194 -17.56 -2.97 -16.78
N VAL A 195 -18.83 -3.13 -16.43
CA VAL A 195 -19.81 -3.83 -17.26
C VAL A 195 -20.80 -2.89 -17.95
N ALA A 196 -21.03 -1.70 -17.39
CA ALA A 196 -21.81 -0.65 -18.00
C ALA A 196 -21.35 0.72 -17.52
N ILE A 197 -21.56 1.73 -18.35
CA ILE A 197 -21.36 3.15 -18.01
C ILE A 197 -22.61 3.88 -18.46
N ASP A 198 -23.26 4.56 -17.55
CA ASP A 198 -24.48 5.30 -17.78
C ASP A 198 -24.39 6.70 -17.15
N GLU A 199 -24.90 7.72 -17.83
CA GLU A 199 -24.84 9.11 -17.36
C GLU A 199 -25.69 9.35 -16.10
N GLU A 200 -26.80 8.61 -15.96
CA GLU A 200 -27.73 8.75 -14.82
C GLU A 200 -27.36 7.81 -13.66
N TYR A 201 -26.99 6.55 -13.99
CA TYR A 201 -26.76 5.51 -12.99
C TYR A 201 -25.28 5.32 -12.62
N GLY A 202 -24.35 5.99 -13.29
CA GLY A 202 -22.92 5.94 -13.03
C GLY A 202 -22.24 4.72 -13.65
N VAL A 203 -21.22 4.21 -12.97
CA VAL A 203 -20.37 3.11 -13.46
C VAL A 203 -20.76 1.81 -12.77
N ALA A 204 -21.18 0.81 -13.55
CA ALA A 204 -21.49 -0.53 -13.04
C ALA A 204 -20.24 -1.41 -13.09
N VAL A 205 -19.85 -1.95 -11.95
CA VAL A 205 -18.65 -2.80 -11.80
C VAL A 205 -19.06 -4.18 -11.31
N ARG A 206 -18.61 -5.22 -12.02
CA ARG A 206 -18.72 -6.61 -11.58
C ARG A 206 -17.48 -6.98 -10.79
N PRO A 207 -17.60 -7.34 -9.49
CA PRO A 207 -16.45 -7.81 -8.71
C PRO A 207 -15.83 -9.06 -9.30
N GLN A 208 -14.51 -9.16 -9.26
CA GLN A 208 -13.78 -10.35 -9.73
C GLN A 208 -14.02 -11.58 -8.84
N GLU A 209 -14.16 -11.37 -7.53
CA GLU A 209 -14.45 -12.46 -6.57
C GLU A 209 -15.88 -13.02 -6.71
N GLY A 210 -16.67 -12.48 -7.66
CA GLY A 210 -18.08 -12.78 -7.81
C GLY A 210 -18.97 -11.90 -6.94
N GLY A 211 -20.28 -12.09 -7.03
CA GLY A 211 -21.26 -11.29 -6.31
C GLY A 211 -22.11 -10.42 -7.24
N GLU A 212 -22.88 -9.52 -6.65
CA GLU A 212 -23.76 -8.61 -7.37
C GLU A 212 -22.97 -7.49 -8.07
N ILE A 213 -23.54 -6.95 -9.15
CA ILE A 213 -22.99 -5.79 -9.84
C ILE A 213 -23.14 -4.57 -8.94
N ILE A 214 -22.03 -3.87 -8.71
CA ILE A 214 -21.97 -2.68 -7.87
C ILE A 214 -22.19 -1.44 -8.74
N GLN A 215 -23.18 -0.65 -8.39
CA GLN A 215 -23.39 0.69 -8.97
C GLN A 215 -22.52 1.68 -8.22
N VAL A 216 -21.51 2.20 -8.91
CA VAL A 216 -20.52 3.11 -8.34
C VAL A 216 -20.90 4.53 -8.69
N GLN A 217 -20.89 5.40 -7.68
CA GLN A 217 -21.10 6.84 -7.82
C GLN A 217 -19.84 7.59 -7.43
N PRO A 218 -19.66 8.83 -7.87
CA PRO A 218 -18.59 9.69 -7.35
C PRO A 218 -18.68 9.84 -5.84
N VAL A 219 -17.54 9.90 -5.18
CA VAL A 219 -17.44 10.05 -3.73
C VAL A 219 -16.51 11.22 -3.38
N ASP A 220 -16.72 11.77 -2.20
CA ASP A 220 -15.97 12.91 -1.71
C ASP A 220 -14.76 12.48 -0.90
N TRP A 221 -13.65 13.21 -1.06
CA TRP A 221 -12.50 13.22 -0.16
C TRP A 221 -12.33 14.62 0.39
N ASP A 222 -12.27 14.76 1.71
CA ASP A 222 -12.14 16.05 2.37
C ASP A 222 -10.67 16.36 2.66
N ASN A 223 -10.26 17.58 2.32
CA ASN A 223 -9.01 18.16 2.80
C ASN A 223 -9.26 18.86 4.13
N ILE A 224 -8.82 18.22 5.20
CA ILE A 224 -9.05 18.71 6.57
C ILE A 224 -7.76 19.32 7.12
N SER A 225 -7.86 20.54 7.62
CA SER A 225 -6.83 21.18 8.42
C SER A 225 -7.22 21.18 9.91
N TYR A 226 -6.23 21.12 10.77
CA TYR A 226 -6.43 21.18 12.21
C TYR A 226 -5.92 22.51 12.74
N THR A 227 -6.78 23.27 13.42
CA THR A 227 -6.43 24.53 14.06
C THR A 227 -6.70 24.44 15.56
N VAL A 228 -6.00 25.26 16.34
CA VAL A 228 -6.26 25.35 17.77
C VAL A 228 -7.14 26.58 18.01
N ASN A 229 -8.30 26.36 18.63
CA ASN A 229 -9.15 27.45 19.07
C ASN A 229 -8.39 28.31 20.12
N PRO A 230 -8.19 29.63 19.89
CA PRO A 230 -7.40 30.47 20.78
C PRO A 230 -7.98 30.56 22.19
N GLU A 231 -9.29 30.44 22.33
CA GLU A 231 -10.01 30.59 23.61
C GLU A 231 -10.10 29.29 24.39
N THR A 232 -10.61 28.21 23.74
CA THR A 232 -10.83 26.92 24.40
C THR A 232 -9.58 26.03 24.45
N LYS A 233 -8.55 26.34 23.62
CA LYS A 233 -7.35 25.51 23.39
C LYS A 233 -7.64 24.12 22.78
N GLU A 234 -8.85 23.90 22.34
CA GLU A 234 -9.26 22.66 21.68
C GLU A 234 -8.79 22.63 20.22
N ILE A 235 -8.52 21.45 19.74
CA ILE A 235 -8.23 21.23 18.31
C ILE A 235 -9.57 21.21 17.57
N VAL A 236 -9.70 22.12 16.60
CA VAL A 236 -10.87 22.20 15.73
C VAL A 236 -10.50 21.75 14.34
N GLU A 237 -11.30 20.85 13.79
CA GLU A 237 -11.21 20.44 12.41
C GLU A 237 -11.84 21.51 11.51
N ARG A 238 -11.11 21.86 10.45
CA ARG A 238 -11.60 22.77 9.42
C ARG A 238 -11.47 22.11 8.07
N LYS A 239 -12.60 21.93 7.39
CA LYS A 239 -12.63 21.49 6.00
C LYS A 239 -12.17 22.66 5.10
N GLU A 240 -11.03 22.48 4.43
CA GLU A 240 -10.43 23.43 3.51
C GLU A 240 -10.96 23.28 2.09
N GLY A 241 -11.32 22.05 1.70
CA GLY A 241 -11.87 21.74 0.40
C GLY A 241 -12.28 20.28 0.27
N THR A 242 -12.90 19.96 -0.86
CA THR A 242 -13.38 18.63 -1.22
C THR A 242 -12.91 18.29 -2.62
N PHE A 243 -12.52 17.05 -2.83
CA PHE A 243 -12.23 16.44 -4.12
C PHE A 243 -13.26 15.34 -4.36
N THR A 244 -14.06 15.45 -5.43
CA THR A 244 -15.12 14.50 -5.77
C THR A 244 -14.76 13.77 -7.06
N GLN A 245 -14.73 12.45 -7.04
CA GLN A 245 -14.45 11.60 -8.22
C GLN A 245 -14.96 10.18 -7.96
N TYR A 246 -15.07 9.36 -9.01
CA TYR A 246 -15.28 7.93 -8.87
C TYR A 246 -14.15 7.29 -8.07
N PRO A 247 -14.45 6.43 -7.08
CA PRO A 247 -13.41 5.75 -6.26
C PRO A 247 -12.77 4.58 -7.02
N LEU A 248 -12.44 4.79 -8.28
CA LEU A 248 -11.92 3.77 -9.21
C LEU A 248 -10.60 4.22 -9.83
N LYS A 249 -9.76 3.26 -10.17
CA LYS A 249 -8.61 3.44 -11.05
C LYS A 249 -8.42 2.23 -11.94
N LEU A 250 -7.77 2.39 -13.09
CA LEU A 250 -7.37 1.26 -13.92
C LEU A 250 -6.42 0.34 -13.15
N ALA A 251 -6.59 -0.96 -13.30
CA ALA A 251 -5.91 -1.94 -12.47
C ALA A 251 -5.45 -3.21 -13.18
N TRP A 252 -5.09 -3.15 -14.45
CA TRP A 252 -4.30 -4.21 -15.06
C TRP A 252 -2.87 -4.24 -14.53
N ALA A 253 -2.34 -3.06 -14.15
CA ALA A 253 -1.06 -2.95 -13.49
C ALA A 253 -1.07 -1.89 -12.38
N VAL A 254 -0.35 -2.18 -11.29
CA VAL A 254 -0.08 -1.24 -10.20
C VAL A 254 1.37 -1.38 -9.75
N THR A 255 1.90 -0.38 -9.06
CA THR A 255 3.24 -0.52 -8.48
C THR A 255 3.21 -1.33 -7.19
N ILE A 256 4.32 -2.01 -6.89
CA ILE A 256 4.51 -2.76 -5.64
C ILE A 256 4.25 -1.86 -4.42
N HIS A 257 4.70 -0.58 -4.46
CA HIS A 257 4.43 0.38 -3.40
C HIS A 257 2.93 0.63 -3.18
N LYS A 258 2.18 0.84 -4.25
CA LYS A 258 0.72 1.07 -4.18
C LYS A 258 -0.07 -0.20 -3.86
N SER A 259 0.54 -1.39 -4.01
CA SER A 259 -0.06 -2.67 -3.62
C SER A 259 0.14 -3.02 -2.15
N GLN A 260 0.93 -2.25 -1.41
CA GLN A 260 1.15 -2.49 0.02
C GLN A 260 -0.19 -2.43 0.78
N GLY A 261 -0.43 -3.42 1.64
CA GLY A 261 -1.70 -3.56 2.34
C GLY A 261 -2.79 -4.31 1.54
N LEU A 262 -2.68 -4.39 0.22
CA LEU A 262 -3.65 -5.09 -0.63
C LEU A 262 -3.36 -6.61 -0.70
N THR A 263 -4.35 -7.36 -1.16
CA THR A 263 -4.27 -8.81 -1.35
C THR A 263 -4.93 -9.18 -2.67
N PHE A 264 -4.30 -10.07 -3.44
CA PHE A 264 -4.79 -10.49 -4.75
C PHE A 264 -4.83 -12.02 -4.85
N ASP A 265 -5.84 -12.56 -5.51
CA ASP A 265 -5.91 -13.99 -5.80
C ASP A 265 -4.95 -14.38 -6.91
N ARG A 266 -4.75 -13.48 -7.90
CA ARG A 266 -3.91 -13.69 -9.08
C ARG A 266 -3.04 -12.47 -9.34
N ALA A 267 -1.71 -12.68 -9.41
CA ALA A 267 -0.78 -11.59 -9.68
C ALA A 267 0.34 -12.03 -10.62
N ILE A 268 0.72 -11.15 -11.54
CA ILE A 268 1.91 -11.26 -12.38
C ILE A 268 2.96 -10.33 -11.79
N ILE A 269 4.10 -10.87 -11.38
CA ILE A 269 5.10 -10.12 -10.65
C ILE A 269 6.40 -10.04 -11.43
N ASP A 270 6.90 -8.83 -11.62
CA ASP A 270 8.23 -8.57 -12.16
C ASP A 270 9.12 -7.94 -11.08
N VAL A 271 10.01 -8.75 -10.51
CA VAL A 271 10.97 -8.33 -9.49
C VAL A 271 12.40 -8.14 -10.02
N LYS A 272 12.63 -8.33 -11.32
CA LYS A 272 13.96 -8.22 -11.93
C LYS A 272 14.62 -6.86 -11.67
N ARG A 273 13.80 -5.81 -11.55
CA ARG A 273 14.25 -4.42 -11.32
C ARG A 273 13.95 -3.95 -9.90
N SER A 274 13.88 -4.86 -8.92
CA SER A 274 13.77 -4.48 -7.51
C SER A 274 15.00 -3.66 -7.10
N PHE A 275 14.77 -2.54 -6.44
CA PHE A 275 15.81 -1.58 -6.05
C PHE A 275 15.74 -1.16 -4.58
N ALA A 276 14.70 -1.58 -3.85
CA ALA A 276 14.46 -1.18 -2.47
C ALA A 276 14.36 -2.39 -1.53
N HIS A 277 14.73 -2.17 -0.27
CA HIS A 277 14.52 -3.12 0.81
C HIS A 277 13.07 -3.59 0.87
N GLY A 278 12.88 -4.90 1.05
CA GLY A 278 11.57 -5.52 1.20
C GLY A 278 10.70 -5.57 -0.06
N GLN A 279 11.12 -4.98 -1.17
CA GLN A 279 10.27 -4.83 -2.36
C GLN A 279 9.85 -6.18 -2.96
N THR A 280 10.77 -7.14 -3.05
CA THR A 280 10.48 -8.50 -3.52
C THR A 280 9.54 -9.22 -2.57
N TYR A 281 9.80 -9.16 -1.27
CA TYR A 281 8.91 -9.74 -0.26
C TYR A 281 7.49 -9.14 -0.34
N VAL A 282 7.38 -7.82 -0.40
CA VAL A 282 6.06 -7.16 -0.52
C VAL A 282 5.33 -7.63 -1.76
N ALA A 283 6.00 -7.69 -2.92
CA ALA A 283 5.37 -8.13 -4.15
C ALA A 283 4.83 -9.56 -4.05
N LEU A 284 5.66 -10.50 -3.63
CA LEU A 284 5.29 -11.92 -3.51
C LEU A 284 4.19 -12.14 -2.47
N SER A 285 4.27 -11.44 -1.33
CA SER A 285 3.29 -11.54 -0.24
C SER A 285 1.92 -10.94 -0.57
N ARG A 286 1.75 -10.26 -1.70
CA ARG A 286 0.43 -9.78 -2.15
C ARG A 286 -0.48 -10.92 -2.61
N CYS A 287 0.07 -12.04 -3.10
CA CYS A 287 -0.71 -13.20 -3.51
C CYS A 287 -1.17 -14.02 -2.32
N ARG A 288 -2.41 -14.54 -2.39
CA ARG A 288 -2.96 -15.45 -1.37
C ARG A 288 -2.33 -16.84 -1.45
N THR A 289 -2.00 -17.31 -2.66
CA THR A 289 -1.49 -18.65 -2.91
C THR A 289 -0.34 -18.65 -3.91
N LEU A 290 0.49 -19.68 -3.85
CA LEU A 290 1.54 -19.89 -4.85
C LEU A 290 0.96 -20.11 -6.26
N GLN A 291 -0.20 -20.74 -6.39
CA GLN A 291 -0.85 -21.02 -7.67
C GLN A 291 -1.33 -19.74 -8.38
N GLY A 292 -1.77 -18.74 -7.61
CA GLY A 292 -2.16 -17.43 -8.15
C GLY A 292 -0.99 -16.55 -8.60
N LEU A 293 0.24 -16.94 -8.22
CA LEU A 293 1.46 -16.21 -8.55
C LEU A 293 1.98 -16.60 -9.94
N VAL A 294 2.29 -15.63 -10.76
CA VAL A 294 3.09 -15.77 -11.99
C VAL A 294 4.27 -14.83 -11.94
N LEU A 295 5.47 -15.35 -12.18
CA LEU A 295 6.69 -14.55 -12.26
C LEU A 295 7.02 -14.28 -13.71
N VAL A 296 7.32 -13.04 -14.07
CA VAL A 296 7.79 -12.64 -15.40
C VAL A 296 9.25 -13.08 -15.63
N SER A 297 10.02 -13.01 -14.54
CA SER A 297 11.43 -13.39 -14.52
C SER A 297 11.75 -14.12 -13.21
N PRO A 298 12.78 -15.00 -13.20
CA PRO A 298 13.15 -15.69 -11.98
C PRO A 298 13.55 -14.74 -10.86
N VAL A 299 13.11 -15.06 -9.64
CA VAL A 299 13.63 -14.45 -8.41
C VAL A 299 15.06 -14.94 -8.22
N SER A 300 15.99 -14.02 -8.05
CA SER A 300 17.41 -14.31 -7.77
C SER A 300 17.81 -13.76 -6.41
N PRO A 301 18.90 -14.23 -5.79
CA PRO A 301 19.43 -13.64 -4.57
C PRO A 301 19.64 -12.12 -4.67
N SER A 302 20.06 -11.63 -5.84
CA SER A 302 20.28 -10.19 -6.08
C SER A 302 19.00 -9.36 -6.15
N SER A 303 17.83 -9.98 -6.36
CA SER A 303 16.53 -9.29 -6.30
C SER A 303 15.95 -9.21 -4.89
N ILE A 304 16.53 -9.93 -3.93
CA ILE A 304 16.14 -9.90 -2.51
C ILE A 304 17.04 -8.90 -1.80
N ILE A 305 16.54 -7.68 -1.65
CA ILE A 305 17.28 -6.58 -1.05
C ILE A 305 16.82 -6.41 0.39
N ASN A 306 17.75 -6.55 1.34
CA ASN A 306 17.50 -6.40 2.77
C ASN A 306 18.42 -5.33 3.37
N ASP A 307 17.88 -4.54 4.29
CA ASP A 307 18.63 -3.52 5.02
C ASP A 307 19.22 -4.12 6.30
N THR A 308 20.52 -3.98 6.45
CA THR A 308 21.24 -4.49 7.64
C THR A 308 20.84 -3.80 8.94
N SER A 309 20.31 -2.58 8.88
CA SER A 309 19.81 -1.84 10.05
C SER A 309 18.59 -2.54 10.65
N VAL A 310 17.74 -3.12 9.80
CA VAL A 310 16.55 -3.89 10.23
C VAL A 310 16.97 -5.16 10.96
N HIS A 311 17.95 -5.90 10.42
CA HIS A 311 18.48 -7.09 11.09
C HIS A 311 19.11 -6.75 12.46
N ARG A 312 19.85 -5.64 12.54
CA ARG A 312 20.40 -5.15 13.81
C ARG A 312 19.29 -4.88 14.82
N PHE A 313 18.20 -4.19 14.38
CA PHE A 313 17.10 -3.89 15.27
C PHE A 313 16.46 -5.15 15.87
N TYR A 314 16.16 -6.16 15.06
CA TYR A 314 15.60 -7.43 15.56
C TYR A 314 16.55 -8.20 16.48
N ASN A 315 17.86 -8.16 16.23
CA ASN A 315 18.86 -8.81 17.09
C ASN A 315 19.03 -8.09 18.46
N ASP A 316 18.89 -6.76 18.46
CA ASP A 316 19.07 -5.95 19.67
C ASP A 316 17.80 -5.94 20.55
N HIS A 317 16.65 -6.20 19.96
CA HIS A 317 15.35 -6.25 20.62
C HIS A 317 14.83 -7.68 20.51
N ASN A 318 15.14 -8.50 21.52
CA ASN A 318 14.45 -9.79 21.69
C ASN A 318 12.96 -9.47 21.79
N CYS A 319 12.20 -9.81 20.73
CA CYS A 319 10.76 -9.71 20.79
C CYS A 319 10.28 -10.81 21.71
N ASP A 320 9.83 -10.46 22.90
CA ASP A 320 9.18 -11.42 23.79
C ASP A 320 7.88 -11.87 23.10
N ASP A 321 7.71 -13.18 22.94
CA ASP A 321 6.42 -13.75 22.56
C ASP A 321 5.42 -13.34 23.66
N ILE A 322 4.34 -12.70 23.29
CA ILE A 322 3.26 -12.48 24.26
C ILE A 322 2.63 -13.85 24.52
N ASP A 323 2.96 -14.47 25.62
CA ASP A 323 2.12 -15.50 26.20
C ASP A 323 0.73 -14.87 26.46
N GLU A 324 -0.35 -15.51 25.93
CA GLU A 324 -1.75 -15.06 26.11
C GLU A 324 -2.15 -14.83 27.57
N ALA A 325 -1.27 -15.13 28.53
CA ALA A 325 -1.48 -15.00 29.97
C ALA A 325 -1.55 -13.57 30.52
N HIS A 326 -1.31 -12.53 29.71
CA HIS A 326 -1.27 -11.12 30.15
C HIS A 326 -2.38 -10.23 29.54
N LEU A 327 -3.42 -10.83 28.95
CA LEU A 327 -4.60 -10.13 28.43
C LEU A 327 -5.80 -10.25 29.39
N ASP A 328 -5.59 -10.06 30.69
CA ASP A 328 -6.67 -9.86 31.66
C ASP A 328 -7.01 -8.38 31.86
#